data_fb55b9d5737ca34409653c9ea34ebab5
#
_entry.id   fb55b9d5737ca34409653c9ea34ebab5
#
_cell.length_a   1.000
_cell.length_b   1.000
_cell.length_c   1.000
_cell.angle_alpha   90.00
_cell.angle_beta   90.00
_cell.angle_gamma   90.00
#
_symmetry.space_group_name_H-M   'P 1'
#
loop_
_entity.id
_entity.type
_entity.pdbx_description
1 polymer ?
#
loop_
_entity_poly.entity_id
_entity_poly.type
_entity_poly.pdbx_seq_one_letter_code
_entity_poly.pdbx_strand_id
1 'polypeptide(L)'
;MLLIDTSDHYKKFIKDFNLSNKIKHRLTNIQKNYQNNIGSFIESFDDLEKKLISYPKSTLKDYIQFQYLVNNDYSYEEYLKKYNNLRQFDSPVFKFDSSVLISGGVKEGPNLGKAISFLKHRWISNNYSITDKDIEDAIEIYK
;
A
#
# COMPACT_ATOMS: atom_id res chain seq x y z
N MET A 1 18.08 19.43 11.94
CA MET A 1 18.48 18.33 11.05
C MET A 1 17.30 17.39 10.92
N LEU A 2 16.77 17.22 9.71
CA LEU A 2 15.69 16.27 9.46
C LEU A 2 16.27 14.84 9.53
N LEU A 3 15.61 13.98 10.27
CA LEU A 3 15.97 12.56 10.35
C LEU A 3 15.62 11.83 9.04
N ILE A 4 14.59 12.31 8.36
CA ILE A 4 14.10 11.80 7.07
C ILE A 4 14.45 12.84 6.02
N ASP A 5 15.41 12.55 5.16
CA ASP A 5 15.91 13.38 4.07
C ASP A 5 16.48 12.51 2.94
N THR A 6 17.20 13.09 2.00
CA THR A 6 17.86 12.36 0.92
C THR A 6 19.11 11.60 1.37
N SER A 7 19.54 11.78 2.63
CA SER A 7 20.70 11.11 3.22
C SER A 7 20.35 9.83 3.96
N ASP A 8 21.38 9.13 4.42
CA ASP A 8 21.24 7.92 5.23
C ASP A 8 21.24 8.18 6.75
N HIS A 9 20.95 9.42 7.18
CA HIS A 9 20.94 9.79 8.60
C HIS A 9 20.01 8.91 9.45
N TYR A 10 18.88 8.49 8.91
CA TYR A 10 17.95 7.59 9.59
C TYR A 10 18.59 6.22 9.90
N LYS A 11 19.46 5.70 9.04
CA LYS A 11 20.16 4.42 9.28
C LYS A 11 21.12 4.54 10.46
N LYS A 12 21.87 5.64 10.53
CA LYS A 12 22.73 5.94 11.66
C LYS A 12 21.91 6.07 12.94
N PHE A 13 20.81 6.81 12.91
CA PHE A 13 19.90 6.94 14.05
C PHE A 13 19.35 5.60 14.52
N ILE A 14 18.90 4.73 13.60
CA ILE A 14 18.43 3.38 13.94
C ILE A 14 19.53 2.54 14.60
N LYS A 15 20.78 2.72 14.18
CA LYS A 15 21.94 1.99 14.73
C LYS A 15 22.34 2.50 16.10
N ASP A 16 22.35 3.82 16.29
CA ASP A 16 22.86 4.48 17.49
C ASP A 16 21.83 4.44 18.65
N PHE A 17 20.54 4.29 18.35
CA PHE A 17 19.47 4.23 19.34
C PHE A 17 18.83 2.85 19.39
N ASN A 18 18.58 2.35 20.60
CA ASN A 18 17.93 1.05 20.81
C ASN A 18 16.40 1.16 20.57
N LEU A 19 16.01 1.29 19.33
CA LEU A 19 14.61 1.43 18.93
C LEU A 19 13.91 0.07 18.82
N SER A 20 12.61 0.04 19.12
CA SER A 20 11.81 -1.15 18.85
C SER A 20 11.74 -1.46 17.34
N ASN A 21 11.58 -2.72 16.98
CA ASN A 21 11.45 -3.14 15.57
C ASN A 21 10.31 -2.41 14.85
N LYS A 22 9.21 -2.14 15.56
CA LYS A 22 8.09 -1.38 15.02
C LYS A 22 8.51 0.03 14.58
N ILE A 23 9.29 0.75 15.40
CA ILE A 23 9.78 2.09 15.06
C ILE A 23 10.78 2.03 13.92
N LYS A 24 11.71 1.05 13.94
CA LYS A 24 12.67 0.84 12.86
C LYS A 24 11.97 0.64 11.50
N HIS A 25 10.95 -0.22 11.46
CA HIS A 25 10.16 -0.45 10.25
C HIS A 25 9.44 0.80 9.76
N ARG A 26 8.82 1.58 10.67
CA ARG A 26 8.13 2.83 10.31
C ARG A 26 9.09 3.84 9.69
N LEU A 27 10.24 4.09 10.32
CA LEU A 27 11.26 5.01 9.80
C LEU A 27 11.78 4.56 8.42
N THR A 28 12.08 3.27 8.27
CA THR A 28 12.56 2.73 6.99
C THR A 28 11.50 2.88 5.88
N ASN A 29 10.23 2.65 6.19
CA ASN A 29 9.15 2.80 5.23
C ASN A 29 8.95 4.26 4.81
N ILE A 30 8.93 5.19 5.76
CA ILE A 30 8.82 6.62 5.47
C ILE A 30 9.99 7.08 4.58
N GLN A 31 11.22 6.69 4.92
CA GLN A 31 12.40 7.04 4.16
C GLN A 31 12.39 6.51 2.72
N LYS A 32 12.09 5.21 2.55
CA LYS A 32 11.98 4.61 1.21
C LYS A 32 11.01 5.35 0.32
N ASN A 33 9.91 5.77 0.89
CA ASN A 33 8.86 6.42 0.14
C ASN A 33 9.17 7.91 -0.11
N TYR A 34 9.89 8.56 0.78
CA TYR A 34 10.43 9.89 0.55
C TYR A 34 11.44 9.89 -0.62
N GLN A 35 12.38 8.92 -0.63
CA GLN A 35 13.38 8.78 -1.71
C GLN A 35 12.76 8.43 -3.07
N ASN A 36 11.63 7.73 -3.10
CA ASN A 36 10.94 7.36 -4.33
C ASN A 36 10.01 8.45 -4.88
N ASN A 37 10.17 9.70 -4.45
CA ASN A 37 9.36 10.85 -4.88
C ASN A 37 7.84 10.63 -4.69
N ILE A 38 7.46 9.97 -3.61
CA ILE A 38 6.05 9.75 -3.28
C ILE A 38 5.42 11.04 -2.71
N GLY A 39 5.91 12.20 -3.13
CA GLY A 39 5.27 13.49 -2.85
C GLY A 39 3.85 13.60 -3.41
N SER A 40 3.56 12.90 -4.51
CA SER A 40 2.22 12.73 -5.08
C SER A 40 1.47 11.50 -4.56
N PHE A 41 1.89 10.93 -3.44
CA PHE A 41 1.44 9.61 -3.01
C PHE A 41 -0.06 9.54 -2.68
N ILE A 42 -0.66 10.62 -2.23
CA ILE A 42 -2.10 10.70 -1.91
C ILE A 42 -2.62 12.04 -2.41
N GLU A 43 -2.82 12.14 -3.72
CA GLU A 43 -3.38 13.37 -4.32
C GLU A 43 -4.90 13.41 -4.18
N SER A 44 -5.55 12.26 -4.29
CA SER A 44 -7.01 12.16 -4.25
C SER A 44 -7.51 11.15 -3.22
N PHE A 45 -8.82 11.19 -2.95
CA PHE A 45 -9.49 10.20 -2.11
C PHE A 45 -9.47 8.80 -2.76
N ASP A 46 -9.64 8.72 -4.08
CA ASP A 46 -9.60 7.47 -4.84
C ASP A 46 -8.22 6.80 -4.76
N ASP A 47 -7.14 7.60 -4.72
CA ASP A 47 -5.80 7.08 -4.50
C ASP A 47 -5.62 6.53 -3.09
N LEU A 48 -6.22 7.18 -2.10
CA LEU A 48 -6.20 6.70 -0.72
C LEU A 48 -6.88 5.33 -0.60
N GLU A 49 -8.02 5.14 -1.24
CA GLU A 49 -8.74 3.87 -1.24
C GLU A 49 -7.91 2.74 -1.86
N LYS A 50 -7.36 2.95 -3.04
CA LYS A 50 -6.51 1.97 -3.74
C LYS A 50 -5.28 1.60 -2.91
N LYS A 51 -4.69 2.59 -2.23
CA LYS A 51 -3.52 2.38 -1.39
C LYS A 51 -3.82 1.68 -0.06
N LEU A 52 -5.02 1.84 0.49
CA LEU A 52 -5.47 1.11 1.69
C LEU A 52 -5.51 -0.41 1.50
N ILE A 53 -5.65 -0.87 0.27
CA ILE A 53 -5.61 -2.29 -0.06
C ILE A 53 -4.17 -2.84 -0.09
N SER A 54 -3.23 -1.97 -0.46
CA SER A 54 -1.81 -2.33 -0.63
C SER A 54 -0.97 -2.05 0.61
N TYR A 55 -1.39 -1.11 1.46
CA TYR A 55 -0.63 -0.66 2.62
C TYR A 55 -1.47 -0.66 3.90
N PRO A 56 -0.88 -1.03 5.05
CA PRO A 56 -1.56 -0.90 6.35
C PRO A 56 -1.98 0.55 6.64
N LYS A 57 -3.15 0.74 7.26
CA LYS A 57 -3.62 2.08 7.69
C LYS A 57 -2.56 2.86 8.49
N SER A 58 -1.78 2.18 9.33
CA SER A 58 -0.69 2.82 10.10
C SER A 58 0.38 3.44 9.21
N THR A 59 0.74 2.77 8.12
CA THR A 59 1.71 3.28 7.16
C THR A 59 1.18 4.51 6.44
N LEU A 60 -0.08 4.49 6.00
CA LEU A 60 -0.71 5.63 5.34
C LEU A 60 -0.88 6.83 6.29
N LYS A 61 -1.17 6.59 7.57
CA LYS A 61 -1.18 7.66 8.59
C LYS A 61 0.18 8.33 8.72
N ASP A 62 1.25 7.53 8.79
CA ASP A 62 2.61 8.06 8.87
C ASP A 62 2.93 8.92 7.64
N TYR A 63 2.44 8.54 6.46
CA TYR A 63 2.60 9.30 5.23
C TYR A 63 1.86 10.63 5.25
N ILE A 64 0.58 10.63 5.58
CA ILE A 64 -0.23 11.85 5.64
C ILE A 64 0.38 12.83 6.64
N GLN A 65 0.84 12.34 7.80
CA GLN A 65 1.51 13.16 8.79
C GLN A 65 2.84 13.71 8.27
N PHE A 66 3.63 12.88 7.61
CA PHE A 66 4.91 13.29 7.06
C PHE A 66 4.75 14.32 5.93
N GLN A 67 3.80 14.13 5.02
CA GLN A 67 3.48 15.09 3.97
C GLN A 67 3.11 16.46 4.55
N TYR A 68 2.27 16.49 5.59
CA TYR A 68 1.91 17.73 6.27
C TYR A 68 3.12 18.45 6.89
N LEU A 69 4.09 17.69 7.42
CA LEU A 69 5.27 18.28 8.04
C LEU A 69 6.32 18.81 7.06
N VAL A 70 6.39 18.25 5.85
CA VAL A 70 7.45 18.62 4.87
C VAL A 70 6.95 19.48 3.73
N ASN A 71 5.65 19.55 3.49
CA ASN A 71 5.06 20.32 2.41
C ASN A 71 4.36 21.56 2.99
N ASN A 72 4.98 22.72 2.80
CA ASN A 72 4.45 24.00 3.31
C ASN A 72 3.14 24.41 2.64
N ASP A 73 2.83 23.89 1.44
CA ASP A 73 1.59 24.19 0.71
C ASP A 73 0.42 23.33 1.19
N TYR A 74 0.69 22.35 2.07
CA TYR A 74 -0.28 21.41 2.56
C TYR A 74 -1.00 21.95 3.81
N SER A 75 -2.24 22.37 3.64
CA SER A 75 -3.00 23.01 4.73
C SER A 75 -3.37 22.00 5.84
N TYR A 76 -3.57 22.53 7.06
CA TYR A 76 -4.05 21.72 8.18
C TYR A 76 -5.44 21.12 7.93
N GLU A 77 -6.29 21.83 7.20
CA GLU A 77 -7.62 21.35 6.83
C GLU A 77 -7.55 20.15 5.89
N GLU A 78 -6.69 20.20 4.87
CA GLU A 78 -6.44 19.08 3.96
C GLU A 78 -5.86 17.87 4.71
N TYR A 79 -4.92 18.11 5.62
CA TYR A 79 -4.40 17.07 6.48
C TYR A 79 -5.52 16.39 7.29
N LEU A 80 -6.34 17.17 7.98
CA LEU A 80 -7.45 16.64 8.79
C LEU A 80 -8.46 15.88 7.94
N LYS A 81 -8.80 16.39 6.76
CA LYS A 81 -9.73 15.74 5.82
C LYS A 81 -9.20 14.35 5.43
N LYS A 82 -7.95 14.26 4.95
CA LYS A 82 -7.33 12.99 4.55
C LYS A 82 -7.19 12.02 5.74
N TYR A 83 -6.78 12.54 6.90
CA TYR A 83 -6.62 11.73 8.11
C TYR A 83 -7.95 11.15 8.61
N ASN A 84 -9.02 11.94 8.60
CA ASN A 84 -10.35 11.50 9.02
C ASN A 84 -10.95 10.52 8.02
N ASN A 85 -10.80 10.75 6.73
CA ASN A 85 -11.20 9.82 5.68
C ASN A 85 -10.50 8.46 5.88
N LEU A 86 -9.19 8.47 6.13
CA LEU A 86 -8.44 7.25 6.42
C LEU A 86 -8.95 6.50 7.68
N ARG A 87 -9.41 7.23 8.70
CA ARG A 87 -9.98 6.59 9.90
C ARG A 87 -11.29 5.89 9.63
N GLN A 88 -12.16 6.52 8.84
CA GLN A 88 -13.53 6.07 8.58
C GLN A 88 -13.61 4.99 7.49
N PHE A 89 -12.60 4.94 6.62
CA PHE A 89 -12.62 4.01 5.51
C PHE A 89 -12.46 2.55 5.98
N ASP A 90 -13.42 1.70 5.63
CA ASP A 90 -13.32 0.26 5.76
C ASP A 90 -12.81 -0.33 4.45
N SER A 91 -11.58 -0.86 4.47
CA SER A 91 -10.99 -1.45 3.27
C SER A 91 -11.81 -2.67 2.83
N PRO A 92 -12.25 -2.71 1.57
CA PRO A 92 -12.86 -3.92 1.03
C PRO A 92 -11.89 -5.10 1.17
N VAL A 93 -12.42 -6.26 1.51
CA VAL A 93 -11.63 -7.48 1.67
C VAL A 93 -11.72 -8.29 0.39
N PHE A 94 -10.57 -8.52 -0.26
CA PHE A 94 -10.49 -9.44 -1.38
C PHE A 94 -10.77 -10.87 -0.91
N LYS A 95 -11.91 -11.40 -1.31
CA LYS A 95 -12.31 -12.79 -1.06
C LYS A 95 -12.44 -13.50 -2.39
N PHE A 96 -11.61 -14.51 -2.62
CA PHE A 96 -11.64 -15.31 -3.83
C PHE A 96 -11.40 -16.79 -3.46
N ASP A 97 -12.23 -17.67 -4.01
CA ASP A 97 -12.03 -19.11 -3.84
C ASP A 97 -11.01 -19.64 -4.84
N SER A 98 -9.81 -19.94 -4.35
CA SER A 98 -8.72 -20.45 -5.18
C SER A 98 -9.00 -21.81 -5.83
N SER A 99 -10.00 -22.56 -5.36
CA SER A 99 -10.40 -23.83 -5.96
C SER A 99 -10.81 -23.68 -7.44
N VAL A 100 -11.35 -22.52 -7.81
CA VAL A 100 -11.72 -22.18 -9.19
C VAL A 100 -10.49 -22.18 -10.11
N LEU A 101 -9.36 -21.58 -9.66
CA LEU A 101 -8.12 -21.59 -10.42
C LEU A 101 -7.50 -22.97 -10.52
N ILE A 102 -7.55 -23.74 -9.44
CA ILE A 102 -7.03 -25.10 -9.41
C ILE A 102 -7.83 -26.00 -10.37
N SER A 103 -9.16 -25.89 -10.37
CA SER A 103 -10.03 -26.59 -11.31
C SER A 103 -9.77 -26.22 -12.76
N GLY A 104 -9.38 -24.97 -13.02
CA GLY A 104 -8.93 -24.48 -14.33
C GLY A 104 -7.54 -24.96 -14.76
N GLY A 105 -6.81 -25.64 -13.87
CA GLY A 105 -5.51 -26.24 -14.15
C GLY A 105 -4.30 -25.47 -13.63
N VAL A 106 -4.51 -24.40 -12.83
CA VAL A 106 -3.39 -23.70 -12.17
C VAL A 106 -2.85 -24.59 -11.04
N LYS A 107 -1.54 -24.89 -11.10
CA LYS A 107 -0.90 -25.74 -10.08
C LYS A 107 -0.73 -25.00 -8.76
N GLU A 108 -0.95 -25.72 -7.66
CA GLU A 108 -0.66 -25.21 -6.31
C GLU A 108 0.81 -24.76 -6.18
N GLY A 109 1.04 -23.75 -5.34
CA GLY A 109 2.37 -23.20 -5.09
C GLY A 109 2.56 -21.82 -5.71
N PRO A 110 3.76 -21.50 -6.24
CA PRO A 110 4.07 -20.15 -6.71
C PRO A 110 3.15 -19.63 -7.82
N ASN A 111 2.70 -20.50 -8.73
CA ASN A 111 1.81 -20.12 -9.83
C ASN A 111 0.43 -19.72 -9.30
N LEU A 112 -0.12 -20.47 -8.36
CA LEU A 112 -1.39 -20.13 -7.74
C LEU A 112 -1.29 -18.78 -6.99
N GLY A 113 -0.19 -18.55 -6.26
CA GLY A 113 0.06 -17.27 -5.60
C GLY A 113 0.12 -16.09 -6.57
N LYS A 114 0.76 -16.26 -7.73
CA LYS A 114 0.82 -15.25 -8.79
C LYS A 114 -0.56 -14.99 -9.41
N ALA A 115 -1.33 -16.04 -9.69
CA ALA A 115 -2.68 -15.94 -10.24
C ALA A 115 -3.63 -15.19 -9.29
N ILE A 116 -3.57 -15.49 -7.98
CA ILE A 116 -4.33 -14.77 -6.96
C ILE A 116 -3.91 -13.30 -6.88
N SER A 117 -2.62 -13.01 -6.96
CA SER A 117 -2.11 -11.64 -6.98
C SER A 117 -2.59 -10.88 -8.22
N PHE A 118 -2.59 -11.52 -9.40
CA PHE A 118 -3.12 -10.96 -10.64
C PHE A 118 -4.61 -10.59 -10.48
N LEU A 119 -5.43 -11.53 -9.99
CA LEU A 119 -6.85 -11.28 -9.74
C LEU A 119 -7.08 -10.18 -8.70
N LYS A 120 -6.27 -10.10 -7.66
CA LYS A 120 -6.34 -9.00 -6.69
C LYS A 120 -6.07 -7.64 -7.35
N HIS A 121 -5.11 -7.55 -8.26
CA HIS A 121 -4.86 -6.31 -9.02
C HIS A 121 -6.03 -5.95 -9.93
N ARG A 122 -6.61 -6.93 -10.65
CA ARG A 122 -7.80 -6.71 -11.47
C ARG A 122 -8.98 -6.25 -10.64
N TRP A 123 -9.22 -6.89 -9.50
CA TRP A 123 -10.27 -6.53 -8.56
C TRP A 123 -10.15 -5.07 -8.08
N ILE A 124 -8.95 -4.60 -7.75
CA ILE A 124 -8.70 -3.19 -7.39
C ILE A 124 -9.02 -2.26 -8.58
N SER A 125 -8.57 -2.63 -9.78
CA SER A 125 -8.75 -1.82 -10.99
C SER A 125 -10.20 -1.75 -11.45
N ASN A 126 -11.00 -2.79 -11.17
CA ASN A 126 -12.39 -2.94 -11.58
C ASN A 126 -13.37 -2.58 -10.45
N ASN A 127 -13.05 -1.59 -9.62
CA ASN A 127 -13.90 -1.15 -8.50
C ASN A 127 -14.38 -2.30 -7.60
N TYR A 128 -13.44 -3.14 -7.19
CA TYR A 128 -13.65 -4.27 -6.27
C TYR A 128 -14.56 -5.38 -6.81
N SER A 129 -14.59 -5.57 -8.11
CA SER A 129 -15.27 -6.69 -8.78
C SER A 129 -14.30 -7.53 -9.61
N ILE A 130 -14.60 -8.83 -9.74
CA ILE A 130 -13.91 -9.76 -10.62
C ILE A 130 -14.91 -10.26 -11.64
N THR A 131 -14.51 -10.28 -12.91
CA THR A 131 -15.29 -10.85 -14.01
C THR A 131 -14.81 -12.26 -14.33
N ASP A 132 -15.68 -13.06 -14.99
CA ASP A 132 -15.31 -14.39 -15.47
C ASP A 132 -14.10 -14.33 -16.41
N LYS A 133 -14.00 -13.27 -17.23
CA LYS A 133 -12.85 -13.03 -18.09
C LYS A 133 -11.55 -12.84 -17.32
N ASP A 134 -11.57 -12.15 -16.17
CA ASP A 134 -10.37 -11.99 -15.34
C ASP A 134 -9.89 -13.35 -14.81
N ILE A 135 -10.82 -14.25 -14.50
CA ILE A 135 -10.52 -15.60 -14.04
C ILE A 135 -9.93 -16.44 -15.19
N GLU A 136 -10.53 -16.39 -16.37
CA GLU A 136 -10.03 -17.06 -17.58
C GLU A 136 -8.62 -16.60 -17.94
N ASP A 137 -8.39 -15.28 -17.96
CA ASP A 137 -7.06 -14.67 -18.20
C ASP A 137 -6.03 -15.19 -17.16
N ALA A 138 -6.43 -15.26 -15.86
CA ALA A 138 -5.54 -15.76 -14.81
C ALA A 138 -5.18 -17.24 -15.01
N ILE A 139 -6.15 -18.06 -15.40
CA ILE A 139 -5.94 -19.49 -15.70
C ILE A 139 -5.01 -19.66 -16.90
N GLU A 140 -5.24 -18.91 -17.98
CA GLU A 140 -4.44 -19.00 -19.20
C GLU A 140 -2.96 -18.61 -18.95
N ILE A 141 -2.74 -17.56 -18.18
CA ILE A 141 -1.38 -17.04 -17.91
C ILE A 141 -0.58 -17.94 -16.95
N TYR A 142 -1.25 -18.58 -15.97
CA TYR A 142 -0.55 -19.25 -14.86
C TYR A 142 -0.75 -20.78 -14.81
N LYS A 143 -1.40 -21.37 -15.78
CA LYS A 143 -1.62 -22.82 -15.93
C LYS A 143 -0.36 -23.67 -16.08
#